data_963c06181843db427c22071137c3b85f
#
_entry.id   963c06181843db427c22071137c3b85f
#
_cell.length_a   1.000
_cell.length_b   1.000
_cell.length_c   1.000
_cell.angle_alpha   90.00
_cell.angle_beta   90.00
_cell.angle_gamma   90.00
#
_symmetry.space_group_name_H-M   'P 1'
#
loop_
_entity.id
_entity.type
_entity.pdbx_description
1 polymer ?
#
loop_
_entity_poly.entity_id
_entity_poly.type
_entity_poly.pdbx_seq_one_letter_code
_entity_poly.pdbx_strand_id
1 'polypeptide(L)'
;MAGSLLGTSTTTSYIESAAGVSAGGRTGLTAIVVGIMFLLALFFSPLAASVPAFATAPALMFVAVLMMSGLAEIEWDDVTVAAPVVITALAMPFTYSIANGIAFGFISWTVIKLLSGRARELNAPLIILSVLFVVKLGWFYA
;
A
#
# COMPACT_ATOMS: atom_id res chain seq x y z
N MET A 1 -16.70 2.28 -12.44
CA MET A 1 -17.68 2.12 -13.52
C MET A 1 -17.05 2.00 -14.91
N ALA A 2 -16.12 2.91 -15.37
CA ALA A 2 -15.51 2.77 -16.70
C ALA A 2 -14.73 1.44 -16.89
N GLY A 3 -14.00 0.97 -15.90
CA GLY A 3 -13.23 -0.28 -15.98
C GLY A 3 -14.09 -1.53 -16.17
N SER A 4 -15.27 -1.60 -15.54
CA SER A 4 -16.20 -2.73 -15.71
C SER A 4 -16.85 -2.76 -17.10
N LEU A 5 -17.02 -1.61 -17.75
CA LEU A 5 -17.51 -1.52 -19.14
C LEU A 5 -16.45 -1.98 -20.14
N LEU A 6 -15.18 -1.78 -19.83
CA LEU A 6 -14.05 -2.18 -20.68
C LEU A 6 -13.57 -3.61 -20.40
N GLY A 7 -14.19 -4.34 -19.46
CA GLY A 7 -13.81 -5.71 -19.10
C GLY A 7 -12.45 -5.80 -18.42
N THR A 8 -11.94 -4.68 -17.87
CA THR A 8 -10.68 -4.65 -17.12
C THR A 8 -10.90 -4.91 -15.63
N SER A 9 -9.84 -5.32 -14.92
CA SER A 9 -9.83 -5.40 -13.47
C SER A 9 -10.04 -4.01 -12.82
N THR A 10 -10.21 -3.97 -11.51
CA THR A 10 -10.40 -2.73 -10.74
C THR A 10 -9.36 -1.67 -11.10
N THR A 11 -9.84 -0.48 -11.44
CA THR A 11 -8.99 0.69 -11.68
C THR A 11 -8.65 1.31 -10.34
N THR A 12 -7.39 1.22 -9.93
CA THR A 12 -6.88 1.78 -8.66
C THR A 12 -5.93 2.92 -8.92
N SER A 13 -5.85 3.86 -7.99
CA SER A 13 -4.84 4.91 -8.02
C SER A 13 -3.48 4.33 -7.63
N TYR A 14 -2.45 4.59 -8.43
CA TYR A 14 -1.09 4.20 -8.10
C TYR A 14 -0.46 5.18 -7.10
N ILE A 15 0.24 4.64 -6.12
CA ILE A 15 0.97 5.41 -5.09
C ILE A 15 2.08 6.25 -5.74
N GLU A 16 2.67 5.76 -6.82
CA GLU A 16 3.70 6.44 -7.61
C GLU A 16 3.23 7.80 -8.16
N SER A 17 1.92 8.00 -8.26
CA SER A 17 1.32 9.30 -8.61
C SER A 17 1.68 10.41 -7.60
N ALA A 18 2.07 10.06 -6.37
CA ALA A 18 2.57 11.01 -5.37
C ALA A 18 3.78 11.81 -5.86
N ALA A 19 4.64 11.20 -6.69
CA ALA A 19 5.77 11.90 -7.31
C ALA A 19 5.29 13.03 -8.23
N GLY A 20 4.27 12.78 -9.04
CA GLY A 20 3.66 13.79 -9.91
C GLY A 20 2.99 14.92 -9.12
N VAL A 21 2.33 14.59 -8.02
CA VAL A 21 1.70 15.58 -7.14
C VAL A 21 2.75 16.44 -6.43
N SER A 22 3.85 15.87 -5.98
CA SER A 22 4.97 16.60 -5.36
C SER A 22 5.66 17.55 -6.34
N ALA A 23 5.71 17.18 -7.62
CA ALA A 23 6.21 18.01 -8.71
C ALA A 23 5.23 19.14 -9.15
N GLY A 24 4.07 19.25 -8.50
CA GLY A 24 3.07 20.29 -8.77
C GLY A 24 1.90 19.88 -9.65
N GLY A 25 1.83 18.63 -10.09
CA GLY A 25 0.74 18.09 -10.92
C GLY A 25 -0.55 17.82 -10.12
N ARG A 26 -1.29 18.87 -9.78
CA ARG A 26 -2.49 18.80 -8.91
C ARG A 26 -3.81 19.06 -9.63
N THR A 27 -3.80 19.12 -10.95
CA THR A 27 -4.98 19.45 -11.75
C THR A 27 -5.44 18.27 -12.59
N GLY A 28 -6.72 18.27 -12.99
CA GLY A 28 -7.25 17.28 -13.93
C GLY A 28 -6.55 17.25 -15.28
N LEU A 29 -5.94 18.37 -15.69
CA LEU A 29 -5.13 18.44 -16.90
C LEU A 29 -3.92 17.51 -16.83
N THR A 30 -3.26 17.41 -15.67
CA THR A 30 -2.15 16.47 -15.41
C THR A 30 -2.60 15.03 -15.65
N ALA A 31 -3.78 14.66 -15.14
CA ALA A 31 -4.33 13.32 -15.34
C ALA A 31 -4.61 13.01 -16.82
N ILE A 32 -5.11 13.99 -17.57
CA ILE A 32 -5.36 13.84 -19.02
C ILE A 32 -4.04 13.63 -19.77
N VAL A 33 -3.03 14.44 -19.48
CA VAL A 33 -1.70 14.32 -20.10
C VAL A 33 -1.08 12.96 -19.80
N VAL A 34 -1.14 12.50 -18.54
CA VAL A 34 -0.65 11.17 -18.14
C VAL A 34 -1.40 10.09 -18.91
N GLY A 35 -2.73 10.19 -19.02
CA GLY A 35 -3.55 9.24 -19.79
C GLY A 35 -3.13 9.17 -21.26
N ILE A 36 -2.89 10.31 -21.90
CA ILE A 36 -2.40 10.38 -23.30
C ILE A 36 -1.01 9.73 -23.40
N MET A 37 -0.12 10.00 -22.47
CA MET A 37 1.22 9.38 -22.44
C MET A 37 1.15 7.86 -22.30
N PHE A 38 0.24 7.32 -21.48
CA PHE A 38 0.01 5.88 -21.40
C PHE A 38 -0.52 5.31 -22.73
N LEU A 39 -1.43 5.99 -23.42
CA LEU A 39 -1.90 5.56 -24.74
C LEU A 39 -0.78 5.55 -25.76
N LEU A 40 0.08 6.55 -25.76
CA LEU A 40 1.26 6.58 -26.62
C LEU A 40 2.25 5.47 -26.28
N ALA A 41 2.42 5.17 -24.99
CA ALA A 41 3.31 4.09 -24.51
C ALA A 41 2.87 2.69 -25.01
N LEU A 42 1.59 2.48 -25.34
CA LEU A 42 1.12 1.23 -25.96
C LEU A 42 1.82 0.95 -27.30
N PHE A 43 2.07 1.97 -28.10
CA PHE A 43 2.80 1.82 -29.36
C PHE A 43 4.28 1.52 -29.17
N PHE A 44 4.84 1.91 -28.01
CA PHE A 44 6.22 1.66 -27.60
C PHE A 44 6.36 0.50 -26.61
N SER A 45 5.35 -0.37 -26.54
CA SER A 45 5.35 -1.51 -25.62
C SER A 45 6.61 -2.38 -25.67
N PRO A 46 7.21 -2.70 -26.86
CA PRO A 46 8.47 -3.44 -26.91
C PRO A 46 9.64 -2.71 -26.27
N LEU A 47 9.66 -1.38 -26.39
CA LEU A 47 10.69 -0.54 -25.77
C LEU A 47 10.50 -0.47 -24.25
N ALA A 48 9.25 -0.37 -23.77
CA ALA A 48 8.95 -0.40 -22.35
C ALA A 48 9.33 -1.75 -21.70
N ALA A 49 9.13 -2.85 -22.41
CA ALA A 49 9.53 -4.18 -21.96
C ALA A 49 11.06 -4.39 -21.89
N SER A 50 11.83 -3.56 -22.59
CA SER A 50 13.31 -3.61 -22.54
C SER A 50 13.92 -2.89 -21.32
N VAL A 51 13.09 -2.13 -20.56
CA VAL A 51 13.58 -1.42 -19.36
C VAL A 51 13.81 -2.43 -18.23
N PRO A 52 15.07 -2.61 -17.78
CA PRO A 52 15.38 -3.57 -16.74
C PRO A 52 14.89 -3.07 -15.37
N ALA A 53 14.57 -4.01 -14.47
CA ALA A 53 14.03 -3.69 -13.13
C ALA A 53 14.95 -2.79 -12.30
N PHE A 54 16.27 -2.87 -12.48
CA PHE A 54 17.20 -2.00 -11.76
C PHE A 54 17.12 -0.53 -12.20
N ALA A 55 16.60 -0.24 -13.39
CA ALA A 55 16.42 1.13 -13.86
C ALA A 55 15.18 1.78 -13.23
N THR A 56 14.17 0.99 -12.83
CA THR A 56 12.95 1.49 -12.16
C THR A 56 13.11 1.62 -10.65
N ALA A 57 14.06 0.90 -10.05
CA ALA A 57 14.29 0.90 -8.60
C ALA A 57 14.53 2.30 -8.00
N PRO A 58 15.33 3.21 -8.60
CA PRO A 58 15.53 4.55 -8.06
C PRO A 58 14.24 5.38 -8.01
N ALA A 59 13.34 5.23 -9.00
CA ALA A 59 12.05 5.91 -9.02
C ALA A 59 11.15 5.43 -7.87
N LEU A 60 11.13 4.11 -7.62
CA LEU A 60 10.39 3.54 -6.49
C LEU A 60 10.98 3.98 -5.14
N MET A 61 12.32 4.08 -5.03
CA MET A 61 12.97 4.61 -3.83
C MET A 61 12.58 6.08 -3.59
N PHE A 62 12.52 6.89 -4.63
CA PHE A 62 12.09 8.28 -4.50
C PHE A 62 10.65 8.38 -3.98
N VAL A 63 9.74 7.57 -4.52
CA VAL A 63 8.35 7.50 -4.03
C VAL A 63 8.30 7.03 -2.57
N ALA A 64 9.11 6.04 -2.20
CA ALA A 64 9.19 5.56 -0.82
C ALA A 64 9.63 6.69 0.13
N VAL A 65 10.64 7.49 -0.24
CA VAL A 65 11.08 8.65 0.56
C VAL A 65 9.96 9.67 0.73
N LEU A 66 9.19 9.97 -0.32
CA LEU A 66 8.05 10.87 -0.22
C LEU A 66 6.97 10.37 0.76
N MET A 67 6.81 9.06 0.85
CA MET A 67 5.83 8.44 1.74
C MET A 67 6.34 8.25 3.18
N MET A 68 7.65 8.33 3.39
CA MET A 68 8.23 8.22 4.75
C MET A 68 7.80 9.37 5.68
N SER A 69 7.30 10.48 5.15
CA SER A 69 6.77 11.56 5.99
C SER A 69 5.65 11.10 6.93
N GLY A 70 4.83 10.13 6.52
CA GLY A 70 3.80 9.54 7.37
C GLY A 70 4.34 8.75 8.56
N LEU A 71 5.59 8.28 8.50
CA LEU A 71 6.24 7.61 9.63
C LEU A 71 6.57 8.56 10.79
N ALA A 72 6.67 9.85 10.51
CA ALA A 72 6.91 10.87 11.54
C ALA A 72 5.68 11.10 12.44
N GLU A 73 4.49 10.72 11.99
CA GLU A 73 3.25 10.82 12.76
C GLU A 73 3.04 9.64 13.73
N ILE A 74 3.91 8.62 13.66
CA ILE A 74 3.82 7.44 14.50
C ILE A 74 4.42 7.73 15.86
N GLU A 75 3.70 7.38 16.92
CA GLU A 75 4.19 7.44 18.31
C GLU A 75 5.17 6.28 18.56
N TRP A 76 6.44 6.47 18.23
CA TRP A 76 7.49 5.46 18.37
C TRP A 76 7.80 5.10 19.83
N ASP A 77 7.51 6.00 20.76
CA ASP A 77 7.70 5.77 22.20
C ASP A 77 6.68 4.78 22.78
N ASP A 78 5.51 4.62 22.14
CA ASP A 78 4.54 3.60 22.54
C ASP A 78 4.78 2.29 21.77
N VAL A 79 5.38 1.32 22.46
CA VAL A 79 5.66 0.00 21.88
C VAL A 79 4.40 -0.69 21.34
N THR A 80 3.23 -0.39 21.92
CA THR A 80 1.96 -0.99 21.47
C THR A 80 1.51 -0.43 20.10
N VAL A 81 2.05 0.70 19.69
CA VAL A 81 1.86 1.33 18.37
C VAL A 81 3.02 0.97 17.44
N ALA A 82 4.26 1.12 17.92
CA ALA A 82 5.45 0.92 17.11
C ALA A 82 5.62 -0.54 16.64
N ALA A 83 5.36 -1.53 17.52
CA ALA A 83 5.55 -2.94 17.18
C ALA A 83 4.65 -3.41 16.02
N PRO A 84 3.34 -3.15 15.97
CA PRO A 84 2.50 -3.48 14.80
C PRO A 84 2.96 -2.82 13.52
N VAL A 85 3.45 -1.58 13.58
CA VAL A 85 3.96 -0.85 12.40
C VAL A 85 5.19 -1.56 11.85
N VAL A 86 6.14 -1.92 12.70
CA VAL A 86 7.34 -2.66 12.30
C VAL A 86 6.98 -4.02 11.72
N ILE A 87 6.07 -4.76 12.37
CA ILE A 87 5.58 -6.05 11.86
C ILE A 87 4.97 -5.89 10.48
N THR A 88 4.13 -4.88 10.26
CA THR A 88 3.53 -4.58 8.96
C THR A 88 4.59 -4.32 7.90
N ALA A 89 5.53 -3.44 8.21
CA ALA A 89 6.59 -3.03 7.29
C ALA A 89 7.50 -4.20 6.89
N LEU A 90 7.82 -5.08 7.84
CA LEU A 90 8.63 -6.27 7.59
C LEU A 90 7.84 -7.37 6.87
N ALA A 91 6.59 -7.59 7.25
CA ALA A 91 5.77 -8.65 6.64
C ALA A 91 5.50 -8.42 5.14
N MET A 92 5.39 -7.17 4.69
CA MET A 92 5.14 -6.85 3.27
C MET A 92 6.21 -7.44 2.34
N PRO A 93 7.52 -7.17 2.49
CA PRO A 93 8.54 -7.73 1.62
C PRO A 93 8.72 -9.25 1.81
N PHE A 94 8.59 -9.77 3.04
CA PHE A 94 8.74 -11.19 3.29
C PHE A 94 7.62 -12.05 2.69
N THR A 95 6.41 -11.52 2.61
CA THR A 95 5.26 -12.24 2.03
C THR A 95 5.03 -11.88 0.56
N TYR A 96 5.82 -10.98 -0.03
CA TYR A 96 5.60 -10.41 -1.37
C TYR A 96 4.16 -9.92 -1.59
N SER A 97 3.48 -9.48 -0.52
CA SER A 97 2.07 -9.10 -0.55
C SER A 97 1.78 -7.97 0.42
N ILE A 98 1.35 -6.84 -0.12
CA ILE A 98 0.86 -5.70 0.67
C ILE A 98 -0.33 -6.12 1.54
N ALA A 99 -1.24 -6.93 0.97
CA ALA A 99 -2.43 -7.39 1.68
C ALA A 99 -2.10 -8.26 2.89
N ASN A 100 -1.09 -9.14 2.78
CA ASN A 100 -0.64 -9.96 3.89
C ASN A 100 0.08 -9.11 4.95
N GLY A 101 0.92 -8.15 4.53
CA GLY A 101 1.55 -7.21 5.46
C GLY A 101 0.53 -6.43 6.30
N ILE A 102 -0.49 -5.88 5.64
CA ILE A 102 -1.58 -5.18 6.32
C ILE A 102 -2.34 -6.14 7.26
N ALA A 103 -2.61 -7.37 6.84
CA ALA A 103 -3.27 -8.37 7.68
C ALA A 103 -2.48 -8.64 8.96
N PHE A 104 -1.17 -8.89 8.86
CA PHE A 104 -0.30 -9.07 10.02
C PHE A 104 -0.25 -7.83 10.92
N GLY A 105 -0.29 -6.64 10.34
CA GLY A 105 -0.37 -5.38 11.06
C GLY A 105 -1.63 -5.28 11.92
N PHE A 106 -2.80 -5.49 11.33
CA PHE A 106 -4.07 -5.44 12.07
C PHE A 106 -4.18 -6.52 13.15
N ILE A 107 -3.74 -7.73 12.84
CA ILE A 107 -3.74 -8.83 13.81
C ILE A 107 -2.81 -8.51 14.98
N SER A 108 -1.57 -8.10 14.71
CA SER A 108 -0.59 -7.75 15.75
C SER A 108 -1.05 -6.55 16.59
N TRP A 109 -1.62 -5.51 15.96
CA TRP A 109 -2.20 -4.37 16.68
C TRP A 109 -3.29 -4.83 17.67
N THR A 110 -4.22 -5.64 17.20
CA THR A 110 -5.33 -6.13 18.03
C THR A 110 -4.81 -6.99 19.18
N VAL A 111 -3.89 -7.91 18.91
CA VAL A 111 -3.32 -8.80 19.92
C VAL A 111 -2.52 -8.02 20.97
N ILE A 112 -1.65 -7.10 20.52
CA ILE A 112 -0.81 -6.32 21.44
C ILE A 112 -1.66 -5.40 22.32
N LYS A 113 -2.68 -4.72 21.77
CA LYS A 113 -3.58 -3.88 22.57
C LYS A 113 -4.43 -4.68 23.55
N LEU A 114 -4.86 -5.89 23.19
CA LEU A 114 -5.56 -6.79 24.12
C LEU A 114 -4.66 -7.24 25.26
N LEU A 115 -3.44 -7.68 24.96
CA LEU A 115 -2.47 -8.15 25.95
C LEU A 115 -1.98 -7.03 26.88
N SER A 116 -1.91 -5.79 26.36
CA SER A 116 -1.54 -4.61 27.14
C SER A 116 -2.68 -4.06 28.02
N GLY A 117 -3.85 -4.72 28.04
CA GLY A 117 -5.01 -4.26 28.81
C GLY A 117 -5.70 -3.01 28.26
N ARG A 118 -5.29 -2.53 27.08
CA ARG A 118 -5.82 -1.33 26.42
C ARG A 118 -6.97 -1.65 25.45
N ALA A 119 -7.82 -2.61 25.79
CA ALA A 119 -8.95 -3.03 24.95
C ALA A 119 -9.94 -1.89 24.62
N ARG A 120 -9.98 -0.83 25.43
CA ARG A 120 -10.84 0.34 25.19
C ARG A 120 -10.41 1.19 23.99
N GLU A 121 -9.17 1.06 23.54
CA GLU A 121 -8.64 1.75 22.36
C GLU A 121 -8.96 1.00 21.06
N LEU A 122 -9.47 -0.24 21.18
CA LEU A 122 -9.87 -1.02 20.02
C LEU A 122 -11.28 -0.64 19.57
N ASN A 123 -11.36 -0.15 18.34
CA ASN A 123 -12.64 0.11 17.68
C ASN A 123 -13.23 -1.20 17.14
N ALA A 124 -14.56 -1.35 17.19
CA ALA A 124 -15.25 -2.53 16.67
C ALA A 124 -14.86 -2.88 15.21
N PRO A 125 -14.71 -1.92 14.28
CA PRO A 125 -14.24 -2.21 12.92
C PRO A 125 -12.87 -2.85 12.85
N LEU A 126 -11.93 -2.47 13.73
CA LEU A 126 -10.58 -3.02 13.79
C LEU A 126 -10.58 -4.49 14.21
N ILE A 127 -11.39 -4.82 15.21
CA ILE A 127 -11.53 -6.21 15.67
C ILE A 127 -12.14 -7.08 14.58
N ILE A 128 -13.20 -6.60 13.93
CA ILE A 128 -13.87 -7.31 12.82
C ILE A 128 -12.87 -7.55 11.69
N LEU A 129 -12.11 -6.54 11.27
CA LEU A 129 -11.08 -6.68 10.24
C LEU A 129 -10.00 -7.68 10.63
N SER A 130 -9.52 -7.64 11.87
CA SER A 130 -8.52 -8.59 12.36
C SER A 130 -9.03 -10.02 12.33
N VAL A 131 -10.27 -10.26 12.77
CA VAL A 131 -10.90 -11.58 12.71
C VAL A 131 -11.04 -12.06 11.26
N LEU A 132 -11.50 -11.18 10.35
CA LEU A 132 -11.61 -11.51 8.93
C LEU A 132 -10.26 -11.87 8.32
N PHE A 133 -9.19 -11.17 8.70
CA PHE A 133 -7.84 -11.47 8.23
C PHE A 133 -7.32 -12.80 8.79
N VAL A 134 -7.60 -13.13 10.05
CA VAL A 134 -7.26 -14.43 10.64
C VAL A 134 -7.98 -15.55 9.88
N VAL A 135 -9.28 -15.41 9.64
CA VAL A 135 -10.07 -16.39 8.88
C VAL A 135 -9.53 -16.53 7.46
N LYS A 136 -9.24 -15.41 6.77
CA LYS A 136 -8.66 -15.43 5.44
C LYS A 136 -7.32 -16.17 5.40
N LEU A 137 -6.42 -15.87 6.33
CA LEU A 137 -5.11 -16.53 6.40
C LEU A 137 -5.27 -18.03 6.71
N GLY A 138 -6.12 -18.40 7.67
CA GLY A 138 -6.41 -19.79 7.98
C GLY A 138 -7.00 -20.56 6.80
N TRP A 139 -7.92 -19.96 6.05
CA TRP A 139 -8.52 -20.58 4.89
C TRP A 139 -7.57 -20.72 3.68
N PHE A 140 -6.64 -19.79 3.52
CA PHE A 140 -5.73 -19.75 2.35
C PHE A 140 -4.48 -20.61 2.55
N TYR A 141 -4.13 -20.93 3.80
CA TYR A 141 -2.94 -21.73 4.14
C TYR A 141 -3.29 -23.12 4.74
N ALA A 142 -4.58 -23.43 4.93
CA ALA A 142 -5.09 -24.75 5.28
C ALA A 142 -5.43 -25.55 4.01
#